data_bcea1fbd4c655ec9feb360178d70c034
#
_entry.id   bcea1fbd4c655ec9feb360178d70c034
#
_cell.length_a   1.000
_cell.length_b   1.000
_cell.length_c   1.000
_cell.angle_alpha   90.00
_cell.angle_beta   90.00
_cell.angle_gamma   90.00
#
_symmetry.space_group_name_H-M   'P 1'
#
loop_
_entity.id
_entity.type
_entity.pdbx_description
1 polymer ?
#
loop_
_entity_poly.entity_id
_entity_poly.type
_entity_poly.pdbx_seq_one_letter_code
_entity_poly.pdbx_strand_id
1 'polypeptide(L)'
;VKNFTNDISGYSLRRMDCMDCHNRPAHRYKSPSGAVDLAMSLGKIDRSLPWIKTNAVHALTRKYTTEAEALQGIATHLAKQYPNASSIRPIIDVVQQIYRNNFFPEMKADWQVYPDNIGHMEWPGCFRCHDGKHKTADGKESIKASDCNTCHTLLAQGRGAELDKLTVGGQKFAHPGDELDENPTCNDCHTGGL
;
A
#
# COMPACT_ATOMS: atom_id res chain seq x y z
N VAL A 1 -20.46 5.70 6.55
CA VAL A 1 -21.41 5.01 5.65
C VAL A 1 -22.59 5.93 5.46
N LYS A 2 -22.79 6.49 4.25
CA LYS A 2 -24.00 7.24 3.90
C LYS A 2 -25.17 6.24 4.03
N ASN A 3 -26.13 6.49 4.91
CA ASN A 3 -27.33 5.70 5.17
C ASN A 3 -27.21 4.57 6.22
N PHE A 4 -26.17 4.51 7.04
CA PHE A 4 -26.20 3.63 8.20
C PHE A 4 -27.21 4.20 9.21
N THR A 5 -28.25 3.43 9.52
CA THR A 5 -29.19 3.73 10.61
C THR A 5 -28.74 2.96 11.86
N ASN A 6 -28.93 3.55 13.05
CA ASN A 6 -28.67 2.85 14.31
C ASN A 6 -29.71 1.74 14.60
N ASP A 7 -30.70 1.57 13.75
CA ASP A 7 -31.64 0.45 13.84
C ASP A 7 -31.02 -0.81 13.29
N ILE A 8 -30.63 -1.71 14.19
CA ILE A 8 -30.04 -3.02 13.91
C ILE A 8 -31.03 -4.16 14.07
N SER A 9 -32.33 -3.88 14.27
CA SER A 9 -33.36 -4.90 14.54
C SER A 9 -33.51 -5.95 13.40
N GLY A 10 -33.17 -5.57 12.17
CA GLY A 10 -33.19 -6.46 11.01
C GLY A 10 -31.90 -7.24 10.75
N TYR A 11 -30.87 -7.11 11.59
CA TYR A 11 -29.56 -7.72 11.39
C TYR A 11 -29.21 -8.74 12.48
N SER A 12 -28.50 -9.80 12.10
CA SER A 12 -27.92 -10.72 13.09
C SER A 12 -26.63 -10.15 13.62
N LEU A 13 -26.46 -10.13 14.94
CA LEU A 13 -25.23 -9.73 15.57
C LEU A 13 -24.28 -10.91 15.74
N ARG A 14 -23.01 -10.73 15.37
CA ARG A 14 -21.96 -11.71 15.52
C ARG A 14 -20.75 -11.08 16.22
N ARG A 15 -20.15 -11.81 17.13
CA ARG A 15 -18.86 -11.39 17.69
C ARG A 15 -17.79 -11.54 16.61
N MET A 16 -16.98 -10.52 16.45
CA MET A 16 -15.83 -10.56 15.53
C MET A 16 -14.78 -11.55 16.06
N ASP A 17 -14.09 -12.20 15.11
CA ASP A 17 -12.95 -13.07 15.38
C ASP A 17 -11.69 -12.57 14.64
N CYS A 18 -10.60 -13.33 14.75
CA CYS A 18 -9.33 -12.97 14.15
C CYS A 18 -9.42 -12.76 12.61
N MET A 19 -10.27 -13.55 11.94
CA MET A 19 -10.42 -13.48 10.47
C MET A 19 -11.18 -12.26 9.99
N ASP A 20 -11.96 -11.60 10.84
CA ASP A 20 -12.63 -10.36 10.47
C ASP A 20 -11.63 -9.23 10.24
N CYS A 21 -10.54 -9.23 11.01
CA CYS A 21 -9.45 -8.26 10.88
C CYS A 21 -8.31 -8.77 9.99
N HIS A 22 -7.91 -10.04 10.18
CA HIS A 22 -6.75 -10.64 9.50
C HIS A 22 -7.11 -11.37 8.20
N ASN A 23 -8.20 -10.98 7.53
CA ASN A 23 -8.57 -11.58 6.28
C ASN A 23 -7.72 -11.03 5.13
N ARG A 24 -7.12 -11.94 4.37
CA ARG A 24 -6.36 -11.66 3.17
C ARG A 24 -6.43 -12.85 2.21
N PRO A 25 -6.16 -12.67 0.93
CA PRO A 25 -6.07 -13.81 0.01
C PRO A 25 -4.90 -14.73 0.40
N ALA A 26 -5.02 -16.01 0.11
CA ALA A 26 -3.94 -16.99 0.32
C ALA A 26 -2.68 -16.62 -0.48
N HIS A 27 -2.85 -16.16 -1.72
CA HIS A 27 -1.80 -15.54 -2.52
C HIS A 27 -1.82 -14.01 -2.25
N ARG A 28 -0.74 -13.50 -1.68
CA ARG A 28 -0.61 -12.08 -1.39
C ARG A 28 -0.14 -11.32 -2.62
N TYR A 29 -1.02 -10.52 -3.20
CA TYR A 29 -0.70 -9.61 -4.28
C TYR A 29 -0.13 -8.32 -3.71
N LYS A 30 1.09 -7.98 -4.08
CA LYS A 30 1.71 -6.71 -3.68
C LYS A 30 1.25 -5.59 -4.61
N SER A 31 1.05 -4.42 -4.04
CA SER A 31 0.82 -3.22 -4.85
C SER A 31 2.04 -2.88 -5.70
N PRO A 32 1.86 -2.19 -6.84
CA PRO A 32 2.98 -1.76 -7.68
C PRO A 32 4.03 -0.97 -6.92
N SER A 33 3.61 0.04 -6.14
CA SER A 33 4.54 0.89 -5.38
C SER A 33 5.29 0.10 -4.31
N GLY A 34 4.60 -0.75 -3.55
CA GLY A 34 5.21 -1.57 -2.51
C GLY A 34 6.18 -2.62 -3.06
N ALA A 35 5.85 -3.21 -4.22
CA ALA A 35 6.75 -4.17 -4.88
C ALA A 35 8.01 -3.50 -5.44
N VAL A 36 7.88 -2.31 -6.02
CA VAL A 36 9.01 -1.52 -6.53
C VAL A 36 9.88 -1.03 -5.37
N ASP A 37 9.30 -0.53 -4.28
CA ASP A 37 10.04 -0.09 -3.09
C ASP A 37 10.86 -1.23 -2.48
N LEU A 38 10.28 -2.42 -2.39
CA LEU A 38 11.01 -3.60 -1.93
C LEU A 38 12.18 -3.93 -2.85
N ALA A 39 11.99 -3.89 -4.18
CA ALA A 39 13.06 -4.16 -5.14
C ALA A 39 14.18 -3.12 -5.07
N MET A 40 13.83 -1.85 -4.86
CA MET A 40 14.79 -0.76 -4.64
C MET A 40 15.56 -0.94 -3.32
N SER A 41 14.88 -1.33 -2.24
CA SER A 41 15.50 -1.58 -0.93
C SER A 41 16.46 -2.76 -0.96
N LEU A 42 16.18 -3.77 -1.79
CA LEU A 42 17.04 -4.94 -2.01
C LEU A 42 18.16 -4.67 -3.03
N GLY A 43 18.30 -3.46 -3.56
CA GLY A 43 19.32 -3.10 -4.56
C GLY A 43 19.10 -3.73 -5.94
N LYS A 44 17.91 -4.30 -6.21
CA LYS A 44 17.57 -4.90 -7.52
C LYS A 44 17.17 -3.85 -8.56
N ILE A 45 16.72 -2.68 -8.12
CA ILE A 45 16.44 -1.51 -8.95
C ILE A 45 17.38 -0.38 -8.49
N ASP A 46 18.14 0.16 -9.43
CA ASP A 46 19.07 1.25 -9.17
C ASP A 46 18.31 2.54 -8.86
N ARG A 47 18.45 3.00 -7.61
CA ARG A 47 17.81 4.22 -7.10
C ARG A 47 18.39 5.51 -7.66
N SER A 48 19.55 5.45 -8.30
CA SER A 48 20.21 6.63 -8.87
C SER A 48 19.58 7.07 -10.19
N LEU A 49 18.81 6.20 -10.86
CA LEU A 49 18.11 6.56 -12.09
C LEU A 49 16.94 7.51 -11.78
N PRO A 50 16.91 8.71 -12.39
CA PRO A 50 15.88 9.70 -12.13
C PRO A 50 14.48 9.13 -12.41
N TRP A 51 13.55 9.30 -11.47
CA TRP A 51 12.14 8.90 -11.60
C TRP A 51 11.91 7.39 -11.83
N ILE A 52 12.89 6.54 -11.49
CA ILE A 52 12.79 5.09 -11.77
C ILE A 52 11.57 4.47 -11.10
N LYS A 53 11.27 4.84 -9.84
CA LYS A 53 10.06 4.36 -9.15
C LYS A 53 8.80 4.73 -9.91
N THR A 54 8.64 6.00 -10.28
CA THR A 54 7.47 6.50 -11.01
C THR A 54 7.30 5.77 -12.34
N ASN A 55 8.37 5.63 -13.11
CA ASN A 55 8.33 4.95 -14.41
C ASN A 55 8.04 3.46 -14.29
N ALA A 56 8.59 2.78 -13.29
CA ALA A 56 8.34 1.37 -13.04
C ALA A 56 6.87 1.15 -12.59
N VAL A 57 6.38 1.95 -11.65
CA VAL A 57 4.98 1.89 -11.20
C VAL A 57 4.03 2.18 -12.35
N HIS A 58 4.29 3.23 -13.15
CA HIS A 58 3.48 3.54 -14.33
C HIS A 58 3.45 2.39 -15.34
N ALA A 59 4.59 1.71 -15.58
CA ALA A 59 4.63 0.56 -16.47
C ALA A 59 3.80 -0.63 -15.93
N LEU A 60 3.82 -0.85 -14.60
CA LEU A 60 3.08 -1.93 -13.94
C LEU A 60 1.55 -1.69 -13.92
N THR A 61 1.11 -0.43 -13.83
CA THR A 61 -0.31 -0.06 -13.68
C THR A 61 -1.05 0.14 -15.00
N ARG A 62 -0.35 0.08 -16.13
CA ARG A 62 -1.02 0.13 -17.44
C ARG A 62 -1.94 -1.07 -17.60
N LYS A 63 -3.06 -0.85 -18.27
CA LYS A 63 -4.00 -1.93 -18.57
C LYS A 63 -3.44 -2.79 -19.71
N TYR A 64 -3.26 -4.07 -19.43
CA TYR A 64 -2.85 -5.09 -20.38
C TYR A 64 -3.91 -6.20 -20.40
N THR A 65 -4.06 -6.83 -21.56
CA THR A 65 -5.04 -7.93 -21.72
C THR A 65 -4.41 -9.30 -21.52
N THR A 66 -3.09 -9.40 -21.71
CA THR A 66 -2.31 -10.62 -21.52
C THR A 66 -0.98 -10.34 -20.83
N GLU A 67 -0.40 -11.38 -20.20
CA GLU A 67 0.94 -11.28 -19.64
C GLU A 67 1.98 -10.91 -20.71
N ALA A 68 1.90 -11.52 -21.90
CA ALA A 68 2.86 -11.24 -22.98
C ALA A 68 2.83 -9.76 -23.40
N GLU A 69 1.65 -9.18 -23.54
CA GLU A 69 1.49 -7.75 -23.82
C GLU A 69 2.10 -6.89 -22.71
N ALA A 70 1.87 -7.26 -21.45
CA ALA A 70 2.40 -6.52 -20.30
C ALA A 70 3.93 -6.54 -20.29
N LEU A 71 4.55 -7.69 -20.47
CA LEU A 71 6.01 -7.81 -20.48
C LEU A 71 6.65 -7.00 -21.60
N GLN A 72 6.04 -7.03 -22.79
CA GLN A 72 6.49 -6.19 -23.92
C GLN A 72 6.29 -4.71 -23.63
N GLY A 73 5.15 -4.32 -23.08
CA GLY A 73 4.83 -2.95 -22.73
C GLY A 73 5.77 -2.36 -21.66
N ILE A 74 6.07 -3.14 -20.61
CA ILE A 74 7.04 -2.78 -19.57
C ILE A 74 8.42 -2.55 -20.18
N ALA A 75 8.90 -3.50 -20.99
CA ALA A 75 10.21 -3.39 -21.64
C ALA A 75 10.31 -2.15 -22.53
N THR A 76 9.29 -1.94 -23.37
CA THR A 76 9.24 -0.80 -24.29
C THR A 76 9.22 0.53 -23.52
N HIS A 77 8.39 0.63 -22.48
CA HIS A 77 8.29 1.85 -21.68
C HIS A 77 9.62 2.20 -21.02
N LEU A 78 10.22 1.26 -20.27
CA LEU A 78 11.46 1.54 -19.54
C LEU A 78 12.65 1.78 -20.47
N ALA A 79 12.79 1.03 -21.56
CA ALA A 79 13.85 1.27 -22.53
C ALA A 79 13.73 2.67 -23.18
N LYS A 80 12.50 3.14 -23.43
CA LYS A 80 12.26 4.49 -23.96
C LYS A 80 12.61 5.58 -22.95
N GLN A 81 12.33 5.37 -21.66
CA GLN A 81 12.64 6.35 -20.61
C GLN A 81 14.14 6.43 -20.31
N TYR A 82 14.88 5.34 -20.51
CA TYR A 82 16.29 5.23 -20.14
C TYR A 82 17.16 4.70 -21.31
N PRO A 83 17.18 5.39 -22.46
CA PRO A 83 17.85 4.88 -23.69
C PRO A 83 19.36 4.70 -23.52
N ASN A 84 19.97 5.47 -22.63
CA ASN A 84 21.43 5.49 -22.41
C ASN A 84 21.87 4.77 -21.12
N ALA A 85 20.94 4.17 -20.36
CA ALA A 85 21.30 3.51 -19.11
C ALA A 85 21.68 2.04 -19.38
N SER A 86 22.95 1.71 -19.24
CA SER A 86 23.45 0.33 -19.37
C SER A 86 22.82 -0.64 -18.39
N SER A 87 22.39 -0.14 -17.23
CA SER A 87 21.72 -0.92 -16.17
C SER A 87 20.23 -1.17 -16.42
N ILE A 88 19.64 -0.63 -17.49
CA ILE A 88 18.17 -0.69 -17.66
C ILE A 88 17.66 -2.12 -17.93
N ARG A 89 18.45 -2.96 -18.61
CA ARG A 89 18.00 -4.31 -18.94
C ARG A 89 17.73 -5.19 -17.72
N PRO A 90 18.63 -5.29 -16.73
CA PRO A 90 18.34 -5.99 -15.48
C PRO A 90 17.13 -5.41 -14.72
N ILE A 91 16.92 -4.10 -14.76
CA ILE A 91 15.77 -3.45 -14.12
C ILE A 91 14.46 -3.86 -14.82
N ILE A 92 14.45 -3.90 -16.16
CA ILE A 92 13.30 -4.40 -16.93
C ILE A 92 12.94 -5.81 -16.48
N ASP A 93 13.91 -6.70 -16.36
CA ASP A 93 13.69 -8.08 -15.94
C ASP A 93 13.09 -8.16 -14.53
N VAL A 94 13.56 -7.30 -13.61
CA VAL A 94 13.01 -7.19 -12.25
C VAL A 94 11.55 -6.69 -12.27
N VAL A 95 11.25 -5.66 -13.05
CA VAL A 95 9.88 -5.10 -13.13
C VAL A 95 8.93 -6.10 -13.79
N GLN A 96 9.37 -6.80 -14.83
CA GLN A 96 8.61 -7.89 -15.44
C GLN A 96 8.35 -9.04 -14.44
N GLN A 97 9.33 -9.37 -13.60
CA GLN A 97 9.13 -10.39 -12.55
C GLN A 97 8.14 -9.91 -11.48
N ILE A 98 8.16 -8.63 -11.12
CA ILE A 98 7.13 -8.04 -10.24
C ILE A 98 5.75 -8.21 -10.87
N TYR A 99 5.61 -7.96 -12.17
CA TYR A 99 4.35 -8.14 -12.87
C TYR A 99 3.87 -9.59 -12.80
N ARG A 100 4.68 -10.54 -13.21
CA ARG A 100 4.34 -11.98 -13.17
C ARG A 100 3.91 -12.49 -11.80
N ASN A 101 4.44 -11.90 -10.74
CA ASN A 101 4.15 -12.34 -9.39
C ASN A 101 2.88 -11.71 -8.78
N ASN A 102 2.37 -10.62 -9.35
CA ASN A 102 1.31 -9.84 -8.71
C ASN A 102 0.15 -9.46 -9.62
N PHE A 103 0.26 -9.70 -10.92
CA PHE A 103 -0.75 -9.29 -11.91
C PHE A 103 -1.05 -10.44 -12.86
N PHE A 104 -2.32 -10.77 -12.98
CA PHE A 104 -2.80 -11.90 -13.77
C PHE A 104 -3.97 -11.42 -14.64
N PRO A 105 -3.69 -10.75 -15.77
CA PRO A 105 -4.71 -10.08 -16.58
C PRO A 105 -5.75 -11.04 -17.13
N GLU A 106 -5.35 -12.24 -17.57
CA GLU A 106 -6.26 -13.26 -18.08
C GLU A 106 -7.24 -13.77 -17.00
N MET A 107 -6.80 -13.78 -15.74
CA MET A 107 -7.59 -14.17 -14.58
C MET A 107 -8.34 -13.00 -13.95
N LYS A 108 -8.09 -11.78 -14.41
CA LYS A 108 -8.59 -10.52 -13.79
C LYS A 108 -8.28 -10.47 -12.29
N ALA A 109 -7.08 -10.93 -11.91
CA ALA A 109 -6.63 -10.99 -10.54
C ALA A 109 -5.38 -10.14 -10.33
N ASP A 110 -5.44 -9.28 -9.33
CA ASP A 110 -4.34 -8.40 -8.92
C ASP A 110 -4.55 -7.89 -7.48
N TRP A 111 -3.68 -7.00 -7.06
CA TRP A 111 -3.68 -6.40 -5.73
C TRP A 111 -4.91 -5.53 -5.42
N GLN A 112 -5.60 -5.00 -6.43
CA GLN A 112 -6.82 -4.20 -6.24
C GLN A 112 -8.04 -5.09 -6.00
N VAL A 113 -8.12 -6.19 -6.76
CA VAL A 113 -9.24 -7.14 -6.68
C VAL A 113 -9.18 -7.95 -5.38
N TYR A 114 -7.97 -8.27 -4.93
CA TYR A 114 -7.75 -9.07 -3.73
C TYR A 114 -6.84 -8.33 -2.72
N PRO A 115 -7.37 -7.30 -2.04
CA PRO A 115 -6.59 -6.48 -1.12
C PRO A 115 -6.11 -7.26 0.11
N ASP A 116 -4.91 -6.92 0.58
CA ASP A 116 -4.38 -7.39 1.86
C ASP A 116 -4.93 -6.53 3.01
N ASN A 117 -5.98 -7.00 3.67
CA ASN A 117 -6.66 -6.25 4.72
C ASN A 117 -5.95 -6.25 6.08
N ILE A 118 -4.76 -6.83 6.19
CA ILE A 118 -3.96 -6.75 7.42
C ILE A 118 -3.28 -5.38 7.56
N GLY A 119 -2.84 -4.80 6.44
CA GLY A 119 -2.26 -3.47 6.40
C GLY A 119 -3.33 -2.36 6.37
N HIS A 120 -2.89 -1.12 6.27
CA HIS A 120 -3.76 0.06 6.16
C HIS A 120 -3.14 1.20 5.34
N MET A 121 -1.98 0.99 4.71
CA MET A 121 -1.32 2.04 3.95
C MET A 121 -1.94 2.22 2.56
N GLU A 122 -2.12 1.15 1.82
CA GLU A 122 -2.63 1.14 0.44
C GLU A 122 -4.06 0.60 0.35
N TRP A 123 -4.55 0.05 1.43
CA TRP A 123 -5.93 -0.44 1.62
C TRP A 123 -6.46 0.09 2.94
N PRO A 124 -7.76 0.20 3.11
CA PRO A 124 -8.33 0.63 4.39
C PRO A 124 -7.92 -0.27 5.56
N GLY A 125 -7.79 -1.58 5.35
CA GLY A 125 -7.32 -2.52 6.35
C GLY A 125 -8.01 -2.36 7.71
N CYS A 126 -7.22 -2.06 8.73
CA CYS A 126 -7.71 -1.82 10.09
C CYS A 126 -8.65 -0.61 10.16
N PHE A 127 -8.48 0.37 9.27
CA PHE A 127 -9.30 1.59 9.25
C PHE A 127 -10.71 1.37 8.67
N ARG A 128 -11.05 0.15 8.26
CA ARG A 128 -12.45 -0.23 8.00
C ARG A 128 -13.33 -0.06 9.24
N CYS A 129 -12.73 -0.17 10.44
CA CYS A 129 -13.41 -0.06 11.73
C CYS A 129 -12.78 1.02 12.63
N HIS A 130 -11.47 1.23 12.55
CA HIS A 130 -10.74 2.24 13.33
C HIS A 130 -10.65 3.57 12.58
N ASP A 131 -11.80 4.11 12.21
CA ASP A 131 -11.96 5.30 11.36
C ASP A 131 -12.39 6.56 12.15
N GLY A 132 -12.43 6.47 13.48
CA GLY A 132 -12.93 7.53 14.35
C GLY A 132 -14.45 7.68 14.37
N LYS A 133 -15.20 6.97 13.53
CA LYS A 133 -16.67 7.00 13.45
C LYS A 133 -17.30 5.84 14.21
N HIS A 134 -16.60 4.71 14.25
CA HIS A 134 -16.98 3.58 15.09
C HIS A 134 -16.59 3.88 16.54
N LYS A 135 -17.57 3.79 17.44
CA LYS A 135 -17.41 4.17 18.85
C LYS A 135 -17.89 3.03 19.75
N THR A 136 -17.40 3.05 20.99
CA THR A 136 -17.96 2.20 22.05
C THR A 136 -19.46 2.50 22.26
N ALA A 137 -20.17 1.56 22.86
CA ALA A 137 -21.63 1.68 23.06
C ALA A 137 -22.03 2.94 23.86
N ASP A 138 -21.15 3.43 24.76
CA ASP A 138 -21.33 4.65 25.50
C ASP A 138 -20.89 5.92 24.74
N GLY A 139 -20.37 5.74 23.51
CA GLY A 139 -19.92 6.81 22.62
C GLY A 139 -18.64 7.53 23.03
N LYS A 140 -17.97 7.08 24.10
CA LYS A 140 -16.83 7.82 24.68
C LYS A 140 -15.50 7.54 23.99
N GLU A 141 -15.32 6.34 23.48
CA GLU A 141 -14.04 5.90 22.90
C GLU A 141 -14.17 5.58 21.44
N SER A 142 -13.19 5.97 20.67
CA SER A 142 -12.98 5.58 19.27
C SER A 142 -11.49 5.58 18.96
N ILE A 143 -11.07 4.79 18.00
CA ILE A 143 -9.70 4.83 17.45
C ILE A 143 -9.77 5.48 16.08
N LYS A 144 -8.97 6.53 15.89
CA LYS A 144 -8.87 7.25 14.62
C LYS A 144 -7.69 6.72 13.80
N ALA A 145 -7.74 6.88 12.49
CA ALA A 145 -6.63 6.52 11.60
C ALA A 145 -5.32 7.27 11.92
N SER A 146 -5.42 8.48 12.49
CA SER A 146 -4.28 9.30 12.94
C SER A 146 -3.69 8.88 14.28
N ASP A 147 -4.36 8.01 15.05
CA ASP A 147 -3.92 7.58 16.39
C ASP A 147 -2.89 6.43 16.29
N CYS A 148 -1.82 6.63 15.55
CA CYS A 148 -0.80 5.62 15.24
C CYS A 148 -0.26 4.92 16.49
N ASN A 149 -0.04 5.68 17.57
CA ASN A 149 0.52 5.16 18.82
C ASN A 149 -0.40 4.24 19.60
N THR A 150 -1.68 4.15 19.23
CA THR A 150 -2.61 3.17 19.81
C THR A 150 -2.23 1.73 19.44
N CYS A 151 -1.67 1.56 18.23
CA CYS A 151 -1.30 0.24 17.70
C CYS A 151 0.21 0.06 17.51
N HIS A 152 0.98 1.15 17.38
CA HIS A 152 2.40 1.14 17.10
C HIS A 152 3.21 1.87 18.16
N THR A 153 4.40 1.36 18.44
CA THR A 153 5.45 2.12 19.12
C THR A 153 6.43 2.61 18.05
N LEU A 154 6.35 3.89 17.72
CA LEU A 154 7.21 4.49 16.70
C LEU A 154 8.60 4.76 17.29
N LEU A 155 9.55 3.90 17.00
CA LEU A 155 10.91 4.01 17.54
C LEU A 155 11.74 5.06 16.84
N ALA A 156 11.55 5.23 15.53
CA ALA A 156 12.24 6.23 14.71
C ALA A 156 11.34 6.65 13.54
N GLN A 157 11.51 7.87 13.08
CA GLN A 157 10.91 8.40 11.85
C GLN A 157 11.79 9.50 11.27
N GLY A 158 11.66 9.78 9.97
CA GLY A 158 12.49 10.75 9.26
C GLY A 158 13.32 10.13 8.15
N ARG A 159 14.49 10.69 7.85
CA ARG A 159 15.37 10.25 6.75
C ARG A 159 16.82 10.15 7.20
N GLY A 160 17.58 9.23 6.61
CA GLY A 160 19.02 9.08 6.85
C GLY A 160 19.33 8.93 8.33
N ALA A 161 20.21 9.77 8.87
CA ALA A 161 20.67 9.71 10.26
C ALA A 161 19.57 9.93 11.32
N GLU A 162 18.39 10.42 10.94
CA GLU A 162 17.26 10.53 11.87
C GLU A 162 16.73 9.15 12.28
N LEU A 163 16.82 8.18 11.37
CA LEU A 163 16.39 6.79 11.63
C LEU A 163 17.30 6.04 12.60
N ASP A 164 18.52 6.54 12.83
CA ASP A 164 19.47 5.97 13.79
C ASP A 164 19.17 6.43 15.23
N LYS A 165 18.32 7.45 15.39
CA LYS A 165 17.92 8.00 16.69
C LYS A 165 16.68 7.29 17.22
N LEU A 166 16.92 6.22 17.98
CA LEU A 166 15.81 5.43 18.53
C LEU A 166 15.23 6.08 19.80
N THR A 167 13.91 6.19 19.83
CA THR A 167 13.14 6.63 21.00
C THR A 167 12.44 5.43 21.61
N VAL A 168 13.03 4.84 22.65
CA VAL A 168 12.57 3.58 23.26
C VAL A 168 11.13 3.65 23.77
N GLY A 169 10.71 4.81 24.31
CA GLY A 169 9.33 5.06 24.74
C GLY A 169 8.34 5.35 23.61
N GLY A 170 8.83 5.36 22.38
CA GLY A 170 8.06 5.76 21.22
C GLY A 170 7.95 7.28 21.06
N GLN A 171 7.65 7.72 19.86
CA GLN A 171 7.42 9.13 19.51
C GLN A 171 6.10 9.26 18.76
N LYS A 172 5.52 10.45 18.76
CA LYS A 172 4.31 10.71 17.98
C LYS A 172 4.62 10.64 16.50
N PHE A 173 3.68 10.09 15.73
CA PHE A 173 3.77 10.11 14.28
C PHE A 173 3.74 11.54 13.77
N ALA A 174 4.67 11.85 12.87
CA ALA A 174 4.67 13.07 12.08
C ALA A 174 4.70 12.68 10.61
N HIS A 175 3.68 13.08 9.85
CA HIS A 175 3.64 12.78 8.42
C HIS A 175 4.77 13.52 7.70
N PRO A 176 5.57 12.84 6.83
CA PRO A 176 6.58 13.52 6.03
C PRO A 176 5.94 14.48 5.04
N GLY A 177 6.31 15.76 5.08
CA GLY A 177 5.72 16.80 4.26
C GLY A 177 4.76 17.69 5.05
N ASP A 178 3.67 18.10 4.42
CA ASP A 178 2.69 19.00 5.01
C ASP A 178 1.86 18.34 6.11
N GLU A 179 1.31 19.16 7.02
CA GLU A 179 0.35 18.68 8.00
C GLU A 179 -0.88 18.09 7.29
N LEU A 180 -1.35 16.96 7.80
CA LEU A 180 -2.54 16.32 7.26
C LEU A 180 -3.79 17.03 7.77
N ASP A 181 -4.74 17.30 6.88
CA ASP A 181 -6.07 17.73 7.22
C ASP A 181 -6.82 16.70 8.10
N GLU A 182 -8.01 17.07 8.58
CA GLU A 182 -8.77 16.29 9.55
C GLU A 182 -8.94 14.81 9.17
N ASN A 183 -8.24 13.90 9.87
CA ASN A 183 -8.39 12.44 9.84
C ASN A 183 -8.38 11.74 8.45
N PRO A 184 -7.42 12.00 7.55
CA PRO A 184 -7.29 11.19 6.35
C PRO A 184 -6.87 9.77 6.71
N THR A 185 -7.31 8.79 5.94
CA THR A 185 -6.73 7.45 6.00
C THR A 185 -5.52 7.37 5.07
N CYS A 186 -4.54 6.51 5.40
CA CYS A 186 -3.32 6.41 4.60
C CYS A 186 -3.62 6.14 3.11
N ASN A 187 -4.58 5.27 2.83
CA ASN A 187 -4.96 4.87 1.48
C ASN A 187 -5.72 5.95 0.69
N ASP A 188 -6.12 7.07 1.31
CA ASP A 188 -6.71 8.20 0.57
C ASP A 188 -5.67 8.87 -0.34
N CYS A 189 -4.39 8.82 0.04
CA CYS A 189 -3.26 9.36 -0.73
C CYS A 189 -2.30 8.27 -1.20
N HIS A 190 -2.05 7.24 -0.39
CA HIS A 190 -1.16 6.14 -0.72
C HIS A 190 -1.91 5.06 -1.52
N THR A 191 -2.17 5.34 -2.78
CA THR A 191 -3.02 4.50 -3.65
C THR A 191 -2.34 3.24 -4.18
N GLY A 192 -1.11 2.95 -3.77
CA GLY A 192 -0.38 1.77 -4.23
C GLY A 192 0.13 1.83 -5.68
N GLY A 193 -0.20 2.89 -6.40
CA GLY A 193 0.23 3.12 -7.79
C GLY A 193 -0.91 3.47 -8.77
N LEU A 194 -2.05 3.91 -8.26
CA LEU A 194 -3.13 4.46 -9.08
C LEU A 194 -2.93 5.95 -9.35
#